data_a958c6302b86614a1a6c001ee66c71a6
#
_entry.id   a958c6302b86614a1a6c001ee66c71a6
#
_cell.length_a   1.000
_cell.length_b   1.000
_cell.length_c   1.000
_cell.angle_alpha   90.00
_cell.angle_beta   90.00
_cell.angle_gamma   90.00
#
_symmetry.space_group_name_H-M   'P 1'
#
loop_
_entity.id
_entity.type
_entity.pdbx_description
1 polymer ?
#
loop_
_entity_poly.entity_id
_entity_poly.type
_entity_poly.pdbx_seq_one_letter_code
_entity_poly.pdbx_strand_id
1 'polypeptide(L)'
;MNLTDSHCHLDYPDTNSDEAVQEAEQAGVTRLLTVSVKLSDPSPVFLSEKYPNVFASVGVHPEYAAEEEEGTTVEALCRASQHPKVIGFGETGLDYHYNSDTKEAQKRLFCIHLKAAKKTGLPVIIHTRDAEEDTLEILKSEASPSLKGVLHCFSSRAFLATEALKLGFYVSASGIITFGKAEELRQTFKEIPLERLLVETDSPYLSPVPFRGKTNRPSYVVKTAEKLAEIKGISVEELSEITTRNFLTLFGKAV
;
A
#
# COMPACT_ATOMS: atom_id res chain seq x y z
N MET A 1 12.11 -17.90 -4.29
CA MET A 1 10.86 -17.22 -3.94
C MET A 1 10.64 -16.11 -4.95
N ASN A 2 9.40 -15.81 -5.32
CA ASN A 2 9.07 -14.68 -6.21
C ASN A 2 8.07 -13.80 -5.46
N LEU A 3 8.58 -12.99 -4.55
CA LEU A 3 7.78 -12.16 -3.65
C LEU A 3 7.74 -10.72 -4.14
N THR A 4 6.65 -10.03 -3.84
CA THR A 4 6.48 -8.60 -4.12
C THR A 4 6.26 -7.85 -2.82
N ASP A 5 7.02 -6.76 -2.59
CA ASP A 5 6.72 -5.78 -1.56
C ASP A 5 5.78 -4.72 -2.15
N SER A 6 4.51 -4.78 -1.77
CA SER A 6 3.48 -3.92 -2.37
C SER A 6 3.44 -2.50 -1.82
N HIS A 7 4.29 -2.15 -0.83
CA HIS A 7 4.37 -0.81 -0.26
C HIS A 7 5.66 -0.61 0.53
N CYS A 8 6.53 0.26 0.04
CA CYS A 8 7.73 0.72 0.74
C CYS A 8 8.04 2.19 0.37
N HIS A 9 8.92 2.85 1.13
CA HIS A 9 9.39 4.20 0.84
C HIS A 9 10.92 4.16 0.63
N LEU A 10 11.34 4.01 -0.62
CA LEU A 10 12.77 3.94 -0.99
C LEU A 10 13.45 5.31 -1.01
N ASP A 11 12.67 6.39 -1.06
CA ASP A 11 13.09 7.79 -1.08
C ASP A 11 13.27 8.38 0.33
N TYR A 12 13.07 7.60 1.39
CA TYR A 12 13.24 8.09 2.75
C TYR A 12 14.70 8.53 3.00
N PRO A 13 14.94 9.70 3.66
CA PRO A 13 16.27 10.34 3.73
C PRO A 13 17.42 9.45 4.21
N ASP A 14 17.15 8.52 5.11
CA ASP A 14 18.16 7.60 5.68
C ASP A 14 18.22 6.25 4.94
N THR A 15 17.52 6.10 3.83
CA THR A 15 17.48 4.86 3.05
C THR A 15 18.53 4.90 1.94
N ASN A 16 19.50 3.97 1.98
CA ASN A 16 20.32 3.69 0.82
C ASN A 16 19.50 2.80 -0.16
N SER A 17 18.88 3.43 -1.16
CA SER A 17 18.01 2.72 -2.10
C SER A 17 18.73 1.61 -2.90
N ASP A 18 20.02 1.79 -3.25
CA ASP A 18 20.80 0.76 -3.95
C ASP A 18 20.99 -0.49 -3.08
N GLU A 19 21.34 -0.30 -1.81
CA GLU A 19 21.47 -1.39 -0.85
C GLU A 19 20.14 -2.06 -0.57
N ALA A 20 19.07 -1.27 -0.38
CA ALA A 20 17.74 -1.78 -0.08
C ALA A 20 17.18 -2.65 -1.21
N VAL A 21 17.35 -2.22 -2.48
CA VAL A 21 16.91 -2.99 -3.66
C VAL A 21 17.74 -4.26 -3.80
N GLN A 22 19.07 -4.18 -3.66
CA GLN A 22 19.95 -5.34 -3.76
C GLN A 22 19.66 -6.39 -2.67
N GLU A 23 19.45 -5.96 -1.42
CA GLU A 23 19.07 -6.86 -0.32
C GLU A 23 17.72 -7.53 -0.56
N ALA A 24 16.74 -6.77 -1.10
CA ALA A 24 15.44 -7.29 -1.45
C ALA A 24 15.55 -8.40 -2.51
N GLU A 25 16.31 -8.19 -3.57
CA GLU A 25 16.56 -9.19 -4.62
C GLU A 25 17.22 -10.45 -4.07
N GLN A 26 18.25 -10.30 -3.21
CA GLN A 26 18.93 -11.42 -2.55
C GLN A 26 17.98 -12.22 -1.65
N ALA A 27 16.99 -11.56 -1.05
CA ALA A 27 15.95 -12.20 -0.24
C ALA A 27 14.83 -12.86 -1.08
N GLY A 28 14.86 -12.73 -2.42
CA GLY A 28 13.84 -13.27 -3.32
C GLY A 28 12.62 -12.36 -3.50
N VAL A 29 12.76 -11.07 -3.16
CA VAL A 29 11.77 -10.02 -3.46
C VAL A 29 12.08 -9.49 -4.85
N THR A 30 11.21 -9.79 -5.82
CA THR A 30 11.48 -9.54 -7.24
C THR A 30 10.80 -8.27 -7.76
N ARG A 31 9.92 -7.66 -6.97
CA ARG A 31 9.23 -6.40 -7.30
C ARG A 31 9.01 -5.57 -6.06
N LEU A 32 9.14 -4.25 -6.22
CA LEU A 32 8.94 -3.24 -5.18
C LEU A 32 8.02 -2.14 -5.71
N LEU A 33 7.07 -1.70 -4.88
CA LEU A 33 6.31 -0.49 -5.13
C LEU A 33 6.74 0.58 -4.14
N THR A 34 7.50 1.59 -4.62
CA THR A 34 7.82 2.77 -3.82
C THR A 34 6.67 3.77 -3.88
N VAL A 35 6.19 4.19 -2.72
CA VAL A 35 4.92 4.91 -2.61
C VAL A 35 5.15 6.38 -2.28
N SER A 36 4.53 7.26 -3.07
CA SER A 36 4.58 8.71 -2.87
C SER A 36 3.72 9.14 -1.69
N VAL A 37 4.21 10.13 -0.95
CA VAL A 37 3.47 10.79 0.14
C VAL A 37 3.08 12.24 -0.19
N LYS A 38 3.75 12.85 -1.21
CA LYS A 38 3.44 14.19 -1.74
C LYS A 38 3.40 14.16 -3.26
N LEU A 39 2.37 14.73 -3.87
CA LEU A 39 2.31 14.84 -5.33
C LEU A 39 3.38 15.79 -5.89
N SER A 40 3.80 16.78 -5.11
CA SER A 40 4.87 17.72 -5.44
C SER A 40 6.27 17.10 -5.42
N ASP A 41 6.47 15.92 -4.80
CA ASP A 41 7.75 15.22 -4.73
C ASP A 41 7.86 14.13 -5.81
N PRO A 42 8.72 14.32 -6.83
CA PRO A 42 8.92 13.33 -7.89
C PRO A 42 9.90 12.20 -7.52
N SER A 43 10.50 12.21 -6.33
CA SER A 43 11.55 11.27 -5.92
C SER A 43 11.18 9.80 -6.08
N PRO A 44 9.96 9.31 -5.70
CA PRO A 44 9.58 7.92 -5.91
C PRO A 44 9.59 7.51 -7.38
N VAL A 45 9.13 8.42 -8.28
CA VAL A 45 9.13 8.16 -9.72
C VAL A 45 10.54 8.07 -10.27
N PHE A 46 11.42 9.02 -9.93
CA PHE A 46 12.83 9.00 -10.36
C PHE A 46 13.59 7.77 -9.85
N LEU A 47 13.32 7.34 -8.60
CA LEU A 47 13.89 6.10 -8.09
C LEU A 47 13.41 4.88 -8.87
N SER A 48 12.15 4.83 -9.26
CA SER A 48 11.61 3.72 -10.03
C SER A 48 12.21 3.60 -11.43
N GLU A 49 12.68 4.70 -12.03
CA GLU A 49 13.38 4.68 -13.33
C GLU A 49 14.76 4.00 -13.24
N LYS A 50 15.40 4.08 -12.07
CA LYS A 50 16.74 3.54 -11.83
C LYS A 50 16.78 2.00 -11.83
N TYR A 51 15.65 1.36 -11.48
CA TYR A 51 15.59 -0.09 -11.32
C TYR A 51 14.45 -0.70 -12.14
N PRO A 52 14.70 -1.78 -12.91
CA PRO A 52 13.69 -2.38 -13.76
C PRO A 52 12.50 -2.97 -12.97
N ASN A 53 12.74 -3.46 -11.76
CA ASN A 53 11.81 -4.14 -10.88
C ASN A 53 11.16 -3.22 -9.82
N VAL A 54 11.45 -1.92 -9.84
CA VAL A 54 10.82 -0.93 -8.96
C VAL A 54 9.77 -0.15 -9.75
N PHE A 55 8.59 0.01 -9.15
CA PHE A 55 7.47 0.79 -9.63
C PHE A 55 7.17 1.92 -8.65
N ALA A 56 6.40 2.90 -9.06
CA ALA A 56 6.02 4.04 -8.21
C ALA A 56 4.49 4.24 -8.19
N SER A 57 4.02 4.91 -7.16
CA SER A 57 2.72 5.55 -7.13
C SER A 57 2.86 7.06 -7.16
N VAL A 58 1.74 7.77 -7.34
CA VAL A 58 1.63 9.21 -7.19
C VAL A 58 0.39 9.54 -6.37
N GLY A 59 0.54 10.39 -5.37
CA GLY A 59 -0.57 10.73 -4.49
C GLY A 59 -0.15 11.60 -3.31
N VAL A 60 -1.11 11.84 -2.42
CA VAL A 60 -0.92 12.67 -1.23
C VAL A 60 -1.40 11.92 0.01
N HIS A 61 -0.46 11.62 0.89
CA HIS A 61 -0.72 11.03 2.20
C HIS A 61 -1.57 11.99 3.06
N PRO A 62 -2.48 11.49 3.89
CA PRO A 62 -3.32 12.32 4.77
C PRO A 62 -2.57 13.37 5.59
N GLU A 63 -1.34 13.07 6.01
CA GLU A 63 -0.47 13.99 6.77
C GLU A 63 -0.20 15.29 6.01
N TYR A 64 -0.09 15.22 4.69
CA TYR A 64 0.22 16.38 3.83
C TYR A 64 -1.01 16.97 3.15
N ALA A 65 -2.22 16.52 3.53
CA ALA A 65 -3.44 16.92 2.86
C ALA A 65 -3.65 18.44 2.82
N ALA A 66 -3.40 19.14 3.94
CA ALA A 66 -3.56 20.59 3.99
C ALA A 66 -2.50 21.35 3.17
N GLU A 67 -1.28 20.81 3.08
CA GLU A 67 -0.17 21.41 2.34
C GLU A 67 -0.35 21.26 0.81
N GLU A 68 -0.80 20.09 0.38
CA GLU A 68 -0.88 19.67 -1.03
C GLU A 68 -2.25 19.93 -1.67
N GLU A 69 -3.26 20.40 -0.90
CA GLU A 69 -4.66 20.48 -1.35
C GLU A 69 -4.82 21.33 -2.61
N GLU A 70 -4.19 22.51 -2.66
CA GLU A 70 -4.35 23.46 -3.77
C GLU A 70 -3.79 22.88 -5.10
N GLY A 71 -2.67 22.15 -5.02
CA GLY A 71 -1.99 21.55 -6.19
C GLY A 71 -2.59 20.22 -6.66
N THR A 72 -3.36 19.55 -5.81
CA THR A 72 -3.85 18.20 -6.07
C THR A 72 -5.23 18.22 -6.73
N THR A 73 -5.25 18.04 -8.03
CA THR A 73 -6.47 17.94 -8.83
C THR A 73 -6.53 16.59 -9.55
N VAL A 74 -7.72 16.19 -10.00
CA VAL A 74 -7.88 14.98 -10.84
C VAL A 74 -6.97 15.04 -12.08
N GLU A 75 -6.87 16.21 -12.69
CA GLU A 75 -6.04 16.43 -13.89
C GLU A 75 -4.55 16.33 -13.58
N ALA A 76 -4.09 16.85 -12.44
CA ALA A 76 -2.70 16.75 -12.00
C ALA A 76 -2.32 15.29 -11.74
N LEU A 77 -3.15 14.54 -11.02
CA LEU A 77 -2.94 13.11 -10.78
C LEU A 77 -2.94 12.32 -12.09
N CYS A 78 -3.91 12.56 -12.98
CA CYS A 78 -3.94 11.90 -14.28
C CYS A 78 -2.70 12.18 -15.12
N ARG A 79 -2.14 13.40 -15.10
CA ARG A 79 -0.89 13.72 -15.79
C ARG A 79 0.30 12.96 -15.19
N ALA A 80 0.45 12.99 -13.86
CA ALA A 80 1.52 12.29 -13.18
C ALA A 80 1.48 10.78 -13.44
N SER A 81 0.28 10.19 -13.52
CA SER A 81 0.08 8.76 -13.77
C SER A 81 0.40 8.30 -15.21
N GLN A 82 0.68 9.21 -16.14
CA GLN A 82 1.08 8.86 -17.50
C GLN A 82 2.49 8.25 -17.56
N HIS A 83 3.31 8.50 -16.54
CA HIS A 83 4.65 7.92 -16.47
C HIS A 83 4.58 6.38 -16.47
N PRO A 84 5.40 5.67 -17.28
CA PRO A 84 5.31 4.21 -17.44
C PRO A 84 5.51 3.44 -16.14
N LYS A 85 6.33 3.94 -15.22
CA LYS A 85 6.59 3.35 -13.91
C LYS A 85 5.52 3.63 -12.85
N VAL A 86 4.61 4.58 -13.09
CA VAL A 86 3.52 4.88 -12.16
C VAL A 86 2.37 3.91 -12.40
N ILE A 87 2.09 3.08 -11.39
CA ILE A 87 1.13 1.96 -11.49
C ILE A 87 -0.11 2.12 -10.60
N GLY A 88 -0.16 3.16 -9.76
CA GLY A 88 -1.29 3.40 -8.86
C GLY A 88 -1.31 4.83 -8.32
N PHE A 89 -2.43 5.18 -7.69
CA PHE A 89 -2.62 6.43 -6.96
C PHE A 89 -2.49 6.21 -5.46
N GLY A 90 -1.69 7.00 -4.81
CA GLY A 90 -1.47 6.94 -3.39
C GLY A 90 0.01 7.16 -3.02
N GLU A 91 0.22 7.23 -1.75
CA GLU A 91 -0.69 6.91 -0.66
C GLU A 91 -1.75 8.00 -0.52
N THR A 92 -2.98 7.62 -0.20
CA THR A 92 -4.09 8.55 0.05
C THR A 92 -5.09 7.93 1.03
N GLY A 93 -5.97 8.70 1.60
CA GLY A 93 -6.97 8.20 2.53
C GLY A 93 -7.14 9.11 3.75
N LEU A 94 -7.34 8.50 4.94
CA LEU A 94 -7.69 9.23 6.16
C LEU A 94 -6.82 8.79 7.35
N ASP A 95 -6.25 9.76 8.08
CA ASP A 95 -5.55 9.57 9.35
C ASP A 95 -6.08 10.55 10.40
N TYR A 96 -6.88 10.03 11.34
CA TYR A 96 -7.40 10.83 12.44
C TYR A 96 -6.61 10.68 13.73
N HIS A 97 -5.60 9.81 13.71
CA HIS A 97 -4.70 9.62 14.85
C HIS A 97 -3.72 10.78 14.98
N TYR A 98 -3.04 11.13 13.90
CA TYR A 98 -2.02 12.17 13.89
C TYR A 98 -2.55 13.52 13.39
N ASN A 99 -3.52 13.54 12.50
CA ASN A 99 -3.92 14.72 11.72
C ASN A 99 -5.44 14.98 11.78
N SER A 100 -6.02 14.91 12.99
CA SER A 100 -7.47 15.06 13.18
C SER A 100 -8.01 16.48 12.90
N ASP A 101 -7.15 17.48 12.81
CA ASP A 101 -7.48 18.88 12.51
C ASP A 101 -7.63 19.14 11.00
N THR A 102 -7.13 18.24 10.13
CA THR A 102 -7.19 18.37 8.68
C THR A 102 -8.19 17.42 8.00
N LYS A 103 -9.13 16.83 8.75
CA LYS A 103 -10.09 15.81 8.27
C LYS A 103 -10.77 16.19 6.97
N GLU A 104 -11.24 17.42 6.83
CA GLU A 104 -11.98 17.85 5.65
C GLU A 104 -11.08 17.93 4.40
N ALA A 105 -9.84 18.38 4.54
CA ALA A 105 -8.87 18.35 3.45
C ALA A 105 -8.53 16.91 3.05
N GLN A 106 -8.32 16.02 4.02
CA GLN A 106 -8.09 14.59 3.78
C GLN A 106 -9.25 13.96 2.99
N LYS A 107 -10.51 14.18 3.41
CA LYS A 107 -11.70 13.67 2.72
C LYS A 107 -11.79 14.18 1.27
N ARG A 108 -11.54 15.48 1.06
CA ARG A 108 -11.55 16.06 -0.29
C ARG A 108 -10.48 15.43 -1.19
N LEU A 109 -9.24 15.34 -0.70
CA LEU A 109 -8.15 14.73 -1.45
C LEU A 109 -8.39 13.24 -1.72
N PHE A 110 -8.89 12.50 -0.75
CA PHE A 110 -9.26 11.10 -0.94
C PHE A 110 -10.26 10.94 -2.09
N CYS A 111 -11.36 11.74 -2.10
CA CYS A 111 -12.31 11.74 -3.21
C CYS A 111 -11.67 12.11 -4.57
N ILE A 112 -10.70 13.04 -4.60
CA ILE A 112 -9.98 13.43 -5.82
C ILE A 112 -9.17 12.24 -6.37
N HIS A 113 -8.46 11.50 -5.50
CA HIS A 113 -7.71 10.30 -5.90
C HIS A 113 -8.64 9.20 -6.43
N LEU A 114 -9.77 8.94 -5.75
CA LEU A 114 -10.76 7.96 -6.22
C LEU A 114 -11.34 8.33 -7.61
N LYS A 115 -11.57 9.62 -7.86
CA LYS A 115 -12.03 10.12 -9.17
C LYS A 115 -10.95 9.94 -10.24
N ALA A 116 -9.67 10.23 -9.93
CA ALA A 116 -8.55 9.99 -10.84
C ALA A 116 -8.40 8.50 -11.16
N ALA A 117 -8.54 7.63 -10.15
CA ALA A 117 -8.51 6.18 -10.32
C ALA A 117 -9.63 5.67 -11.25
N LYS A 118 -10.86 6.13 -11.05
CA LYS A 118 -11.98 5.79 -11.95
C LYS A 118 -11.76 6.24 -13.39
N LYS A 119 -11.13 7.41 -13.58
CA LYS A 119 -10.86 7.98 -14.90
C LYS A 119 -9.76 7.25 -15.66
N THR A 120 -8.74 6.76 -14.97
CA THR A 120 -7.55 6.11 -15.57
C THR A 120 -7.60 4.59 -15.53
N GLY A 121 -8.39 4.01 -14.65
CA GLY A 121 -8.41 2.58 -14.36
C GLY A 121 -7.25 2.09 -13.48
N LEU A 122 -6.36 3.00 -13.01
CA LEU A 122 -5.29 2.65 -12.06
C LEU A 122 -5.86 2.45 -10.65
N PRO A 123 -5.31 1.52 -9.86
CA PRO A 123 -5.76 1.28 -8.50
C PRO A 123 -5.33 2.38 -7.52
N VAL A 124 -6.04 2.43 -6.37
CA VAL A 124 -5.67 3.30 -5.24
C VAL A 124 -5.02 2.51 -4.10
N ILE A 125 -4.05 3.13 -3.44
CA ILE A 125 -3.36 2.65 -2.25
C ILE A 125 -3.89 3.48 -1.08
N ILE A 126 -4.67 2.84 -0.20
CA ILE A 126 -5.50 3.53 0.78
C ILE A 126 -4.91 3.36 2.18
N HIS A 127 -4.59 4.48 2.80
CA HIS A 127 -4.28 4.61 4.21
C HIS A 127 -5.57 4.80 5.04
N THR A 128 -5.66 4.10 6.16
CA THR A 128 -6.75 4.30 7.13
C THR A 128 -6.23 4.13 8.54
N ARG A 129 -6.37 5.17 9.38
CA ARG A 129 -6.03 5.10 10.79
C ARG A 129 -7.01 5.90 11.64
N ASP A 130 -7.69 5.22 12.56
CA ASP A 130 -8.75 5.77 13.42
C ASP A 130 -9.86 6.50 12.61
N ALA A 131 -10.14 6.03 11.37
CA ALA A 131 -11.04 6.67 10.41
C ALA A 131 -11.89 5.67 9.59
N GLU A 132 -12.13 4.48 10.13
CA GLU A 132 -12.72 3.36 9.40
C GLU A 132 -14.11 3.67 8.84
N GLU A 133 -14.96 4.33 9.62
CA GLU A 133 -16.33 4.66 9.23
C GLU A 133 -16.35 5.63 8.06
N ASP A 134 -15.61 6.73 8.15
CA ASP A 134 -15.53 7.73 7.08
C ASP A 134 -14.85 7.16 5.83
N THR A 135 -13.82 6.34 6.00
CA THR A 135 -13.18 5.63 4.87
C THR A 135 -14.19 4.77 4.14
N LEU A 136 -14.97 3.98 4.86
CA LEU A 136 -15.98 3.10 4.27
C LEU A 136 -17.11 3.89 3.61
N GLU A 137 -17.59 4.98 4.23
CA GLU A 137 -18.61 5.85 3.66
C GLU A 137 -18.17 6.43 2.32
N ILE A 138 -16.94 6.97 2.25
CA ILE A 138 -16.38 7.52 1.01
C ILE A 138 -16.22 6.42 -0.04
N LEU A 139 -15.69 5.25 0.31
CA LEU A 139 -15.54 4.14 -0.64
C LEU A 139 -16.90 3.69 -1.20
N LYS A 140 -17.93 3.61 -0.36
CA LYS A 140 -19.29 3.27 -0.81
C LYS A 140 -19.89 4.34 -1.70
N SER A 141 -19.70 5.61 -1.38
CA SER A 141 -20.24 6.74 -2.18
C SER A 141 -19.58 6.84 -3.56
N GLU A 142 -18.29 6.47 -3.66
CA GLU A 142 -17.51 6.52 -4.90
C GLU A 142 -17.46 5.16 -5.63
N ALA A 143 -18.13 4.13 -5.11
CA ALA A 143 -18.10 2.77 -5.64
C ALA A 143 -18.45 2.70 -7.12
N SER A 144 -17.64 1.97 -7.87
CA SER A 144 -17.86 1.73 -9.31
C SER A 144 -17.12 0.45 -9.73
N PRO A 145 -17.56 -0.25 -10.80
CA PRO A 145 -16.86 -1.43 -11.30
C PRO A 145 -15.41 -1.18 -11.73
N SER A 146 -15.08 0.08 -12.07
CA SER A 146 -13.72 0.46 -12.47
C SER A 146 -12.83 0.85 -11.29
N LEU A 147 -13.40 1.11 -10.10
CA LEU A 147 -12.63 1.47 -8.92
C LEU A 147 -12.03 0.23 -8.27
N LYS A 148 -10.71 0.19 -8.20
CA LYS A 148 -9.94 -0.89 -7.59
C LYS A 148 -8.91 -0.29 -6.63
N GLY A 149 -8.48 -1.06 -5.65
CA GLY A 149 -7.45 -0.59 -4.73
C GLY A 149 -7.11 -1.60 -3.66
N VAL A 150 -6.25 -1.16 -2.75
CA VAL A 150 -5.81 -1.92 -1.59
C VAL A 150 -5.90 -1.05 -0.33
N LEU A 151 -6.44 -1.62 0.74
CA LEU A 151 -6.23 -1.11 2.09
C LEU A 151 -4.82 -1.54 2.49
N HIS A 152 -3.85 -0.63 2.38
CA HIS A 152 -2.48 -0.92 2.72
C HIS A 152 -2.28 -0.96 4.24
N CYS A 153 -1.23 -1.60 4.70
CA CYS A 153 -0.84 -1.70 6.11
C CYS A 153 -2.02 -1.96 7.06
N PHE A 154 -2.91 -2.88 6.65
CA PHE A 154 -4.18 -3.06 7.33
C PHE A 154 -3.99 -3.43 8.79
N SER A 155 -4.43 -2.54 9.67
CA SER A 155 -4.41 -2.70 11.12
C SER A 155 -5.73 -2.30 11.79
N SER A 156 -6.75 -2.06 10.98
CA SER A 156 -8.09 -1.62 11.37
C SER A 156 -8.98 -2.79 11.82
N ARG A 157 -10.22 -2.46 12.20
CA ARG A 157 -11.20 -3.45 12.64
C ARG A 157 -11.70 -4.32 11.47
N ALA A 158 -12.00 -5.59 11.73
CA ALA A 158 -12.39 -6.60 10.74
C ALA A 158 -13.56 -6.18 9.83
N PHE A 159 -14.50 -5.36 10.33
CA PHE A 159 -15.64 -4.91 9.52
C PHE A 159 -15.21 -4.11 8.30
N LEU A 160 -14.16 -3.27 8.41
CA LEU A 160 -13.67 -2.50 7.27
C LEU A 160 -13.12 -3.41 6.17
N ALA A 161 -12.31 -4.44 6.55
CA ALA A 161 -11.85 -5.43 5.58
C ALA A 161 -13.01 -6.13 4.89
N THR A 162 -14.01 -6.60 5.66
CA THR A 162 -15.18 -7.31 5.13
C THR A 162 -15.96 -6.46 4.13
N GLU A 163 -16.21 -5.20 4.44
CA GLU A 163 -16.95 -4.31 3.55
C GLU A 163 -16.12 -3.90 2.32
N ALA A 164 -14.82 -3.63 2.47
CA ALA A 164 -13.94 -3.31 1.35
C ALA A 164 -13.80 -4.49 0.37
N LEU A 165 -13.75 -5.73 0.88
CA LEU A 165 -13.75 -6.94 0.04
C LEU A 165 -15.00 -7.05 -0.82
N LYS A 166 -16.20 -6.69 -0.29
CA LYS A 166 -17.46 -6.66 -1.07
C LYS A 166 -17.40 -5.63 -2.21
N LEU A 167 -16.63 -4.55 -2.04
CA LEU A 167 -16.39 -3.54 -3.06
C LEU A 167 -15.26 -3.94 -4.04
N GLY A 168 -14.64 -5.11 -3.85
CA GLY A 168 -13.60 -5.63 -4.73
C GLY A 168 -12.18 -5.21 -4.37
N PHE A 169 -11.97 -4.56 -3.24
CA PHE A 169 -10.64 -4.13 -2.79
C PHE A 169 -9.79 -5.30 -2.31
N TYR A 170 -8.48 -5.08 -2.28
CA TYR A 170 -7.48 -5.94 -1.68
C TYR A 170 -7.13 -5.44 -0.27
N VAL A 171 -6.49 -6.30 0.51
CA VAL A 171 -5.99 -5.99 1.86
C VAL A 171 -4.54 -6.42 1.94
N SER A 172 -3.66 -5.54 2.40
CA SER A 172 -2.24 -5.83 2.53
C SER A 172 -1.82 -6.06 3.97
N ALA A 173 -1.05 -7.11 4.19
CA ALA A 173 -0.46 -7.44 5.47
C ALA A 173 0.94 -6.86 5.60
N SER A 174 1.19 -6.08 6.65
CA SER A 174 2.51 -5.54 7.00
C SER A 174 3.15 -6.30 8.17
N GLY A 175 4.34 -5.89 8.58
CA GLY A 175 5.07 -6.45 9.71
C GLY A 175 4.28 -6.53 11.01
N ILE A 176 3.20 -5.75 11.15
CA ILE A 176 2.32 -5.73 12.35
C ILE A 176 1.77 -7.12 12.68
N ILE A 177 1.44 -7.95 11.68
CA ILE A 177 0.89 -9.31 11.94
C ILE A 177 1.85 -10.21 12.70
N THR A 178 3.15 -9.89 12.71
CA THR A 178 4.18 -10.63 13.46
C THR A 178 4.26 -10.23 14.93
N PHE A 179 3.62 -9.11 15.34
CA PHE A 179 3.76 -8.57 16.69
C PHE A 179 3.00 -9.43 17.71
N GLY A 180 3.55 -9.53 18.92
CA GLY A 180 2.95 -10.37 19.97
C GLY A 180 1.50 -10.03 20.31
N LYS A 181 1.13 -8.75 20.26
CA LYS A 181 -0.22 -8.27 20.60
C LYS A 181 -1.20 -8.22 19.41
N ALA A 182 -0.84 -8.74 18.24
CA ALA A 182 -1.63 -8.63 17.01
C ALA A 182 -2.59 -9.83 16.79
N GLU A 183 -3.06 -10.50 17.85
CA GLU A 183 -3.88 -11.70 17.69
C GLU A 183 -5.21 -11.43 16.98
N GLU A 184 -5.92 -10.39 17.35
CA GLU A 184 -7.18 -9.99 16.70
C GLU A 184 -6.98 -9.71 15.21
N LEU A 185 -5.88 -9.02 14.86
CA LEU A 185 -5.52 -8.76 13.48
C LEU A 185 -5.23 -10.06 12.71
N ARG A 186 -4.51 -11.01 13.31
CA ARG A 186 -4.27 -12.33 12.71
C ARG A 186 -5.56 -13.10 12.43
N GLN A 187 -6.56 -13.03 13.33
CA GLN A 187 -7.87 -13.62 13.10
C GLN A 187 -8.56 -12.95 11.90
N THR A 188 -8.46 -11.62 11.76
CA THR A 188 -8.98 -10.90 10.59
C THR A 188 -8.32 -11.41 9.31
N PHE A 189 -6.98 -11.51 9.27
CA PHE A 189 -6.27 -12.02 8.10
C PHE A 189 -6.59 -13.48 7.78
N LYS A 190 -6.92 -14.30 8.78
CA LYS A 190 -7.35 -15.69 8.57
C LYS A 190 -8.61 -15.78 7.71
N GLU A 191 -9.54 -14.85 7.88
CA GLU A 191 -10.83 -14.82 7.17
C GLU A 191 -10.76 -14.19 5.77
N ILE A 192 -9.75 -13.34 5.47
CA ILE A 192 -9.63 -12.68 4.16
C ILE A 192 -9.28 -13.75 3.08
N PRO A 193 -10.00 -13.82 1.94
CA PRO A 193 -9.68 -14.74 0.86
C PRO A 193 -8.25 -14.57 0.32
N LEU A 194 -7.56 -15.67 0.01
CA LEU A 194 -6.17 -15.64 -0.49
C LEU A 194 -5.99 -14.77 -1.73
N GLU A 195 -6.98 -14.79 -2.63
CA GLU A 195 -6.99 -14.01 -3.87
C GLU A 195 -7.16 -12.49 -3.66
N ARG A 196 -7.31 -12.04 -2.41
CA ARG A 196 -7.46 -10.63 -2.04
C ARG A 196 -6.36 -10.12 -1.11
N LEU A 197 -5.32 -10.94 -0.89
CA LEU A 197 -4.21 -10.60 -0.01
C LEU A 197 -3.01 -10.08 -0.79
N LEU A 198 -2.37 -9.04 -0.22
CA LEU A 198 -1.03 -8.59 -0.56
C LEU A 198 -0.16 -8.64 0.69
N VAL A 199 1.15 -8.50 0.51
CA VAL A 199 2.12 -8.34 1.58
C VAL A 199 3.02 -7.15 1.29
N GLU A 200 3.45 -6.49 2.35
CA GLU A 200 4.28 -5.30 2.27
C GLU A 200 5.18 -5.14 3.50
N THR A 201 6.13 -4.22 3.41
CA THR A 201 6.93 -3.82 4.56
C THR A 201 6.42 -2.55 5.22
N ASP A 202 5.97 -1.58 4.46
CA ASP A 202 5.82 -0.18 4.89
C ASP A 202 7.15 0.39 5.42
N SER A 203 8.27 -0.06 4.82
CA SER A 203 9.62 0.38 5.23
C SER A 203 9.81 1.87 4.95
N PRO A 204 10.46 2.60 5.87
CA PRO A 204 11.34 2.15 6.97
C PRO A 204 10.64 1.84 8.30
N TYR A 205 9.31 1.84 8.33
CA TYR A 205 8.49 1.63 9.53
C TYR A 205 8.19 0.15 9.78
N LEU A 206 7.61 -0.17 10.94
CA LEU A 206 6.91 -1.41 11.25
C LEU A 206 7.73 -2.70 11.09
N SER A 207 9.04 -2.67 11.37
CA SER A 207 9.93 -3.85 11.29
C SER A 207 9.29 -5.09 11.91
N PRO A 208 9.18 -6.21 11.15
CA PRO A 208 8.62 -7.46 11.66
C PRO A 208 9.53 -8.10 12.72
N VAL A 209 8.97 -9.05 13.49
CA VAL A 209 9.79 -9.96 14.32
C VAL A 209 10.62 -10.84 13.39
N PRO A 210 11.94 -11.06 13.68
CA PRO A 210 12.69 -10.70 14.90
C PRO A 210 13.38 -9.31 14.85
N PHE A 211 13.09 -8.46 13.87
CA PHE A 211 13.80 -7.21 13.63
C PHE A 211 13.21 -6.00 14.37
N ARG A 212 12.30 -6.21 15.33
CA ARG A 212 11.70 -5.12 16.11
C ARG A 212 12.77 -4.17 16.69
N GLY A 213 12.49 -2.85 16.57
CA GLY A 213 13.42 -1.80 17.04
C GLY A 213 14.56 -1.46 16.08
N LYS A 214 14.67 -2.14 14.94
CA LYS A 214 15.57 -1.77 13.83
C LYS A 214 14.77 -1.05 12.74
N THR A 215 15.44 -0.28 11.89
CA THR A 215 14.87 0.26 10.65
C THR A 215 14.39 -0.89 9.76
N ASN A 216 13.15 -0.81 9.29
CA ASN A 216 12.59 -1.81 8.38
C ASN A 216 13.22 -1.65 6.97
N ARG A 217 13.21 -2.74 6.21
CA ARG A 217 13.77 -2.82 4.85
C ARG A 217 12.87 -3.69 3.96
N PRO A 218 12.80 -3.45 2.66
CA PRO A 218 11.98 -4.26 1.75
C PRO A 218 12.29 -5.77 1.82
N SER A 219 13.54 -6.14 2.07
CA SER A 219 13.96 -7.55 2.28
C SER A 219 13.24 -8.23 3.45
N TYR A 220 12.74 -7.48 4.42
CA TYR A 220 12.05 -8.03 5.60
C TYR A 220 10.60 -8.43 5.32
N VAL A 221 10.04 -8.11 4.14
CA VAL A 221 8.71 -8.59 3.74
C VAL A 221 8.60 -10.11 3.78
N VAL A 222 9.72 -10.81 3.63
CA VAL A 222 9.80 -12.26 3.79
C VAL A 222 9.24 -12.73 5.14
N LYS A 223 9.50 -11.99 6.22
CA LYS A 223 8.99 -12.32 7.56
C LYS A 223 7.49 -12.08 7.70
N THR A 224 6.97 -11.06 7.03
CA THR A 224 5.53 -10.84 6.91
C THR A 224 4.88 -11.99 6.13
N ALA A 225 5.46 -12.38 5.01
CA ALA A 225 4.97 -13.48 4.18
C ALA A 225 5.00 -14.83 4.91
N GLU A 226 6.11 -15.16 5.61
CA GLU A 226 6.20 -16.36 6.46
C GLU A 226 5.07 -16.40 7.50
N LYS A 227 4.81 -15.27 8.17
CA LYS A 227 3.75 -15.20 9.18
C LYS A 227 2.35 -15.30 8.57
N LEU A 228 2.12 -14.66 7.42
CA LEU A 228 0.83 -14.77 6.74
C LEU A 228 0.58 -16.19 6.22
N ALA A 229 1.60 -16.86 5.70
CA ALA A 229 1.53 -18.26 5.28
C ALA A 229 1.16 -19.19 6.44
N GLU A 230 1.78 -19.00 7.62
CA GLU A 230 1.43 -19.70 8.86
C GLU A 230 -0.06 -19.50 9.21
N ILE A 231 -0.56 -18.25 9.18
CA ILE A 231 -1.96 -17.90 9.47
C ILE A 231 -2.91 -18.60 8.49
N LYS A 232 -2.51 -18.70 7.21
CA LYS A 232 -3.30 -19.33 6.14
C LYS A 232 -3.16 -20.85 6.07
N GLY A 233 -2.19 -21.43 6.75
CA GLY A 233 -1.94 -22.87 6.73
C GLY A 233 -1.40 -23.39 5.39
N ILE A 234 -0.63 -22.55 4.66
CA ILE A 234 -0.01 -22.89 3.37
C ILE A 234 1.50 -22.66 3.43
N SER A 235 2.24 -23.08 2.41
CA SER A 235 3.69 -22.80 2.33
C SER A 235 3.95 -21.33 2.00
N VAL A 236 5.13 -20.83 2.37
CA VAL A 236 5.51 -19.45 2.03
C VAL A 236 5.73 -19.28 0.52
N GLU A 237 6.15 -20.33 -0.17
CA GLU A 237 6.28 -20.36 -1.62
C GLU A 237 4.93 -20.17 -2.31
N GLU A 238 3.91 -20.91 -1.88
CA GLU A 238 2.54 -20.80 -2.37
C GLU A 238 1.95 -19.41 -2.09
N LEU A 239 2.13 -18.89 -0.87
CA LEU A 239 1.70 -17.52 -0.53
C LEU A 239 2.38 -16.48 -1.42
N SER A 240 3.68 -16.60 -1.64
CA SER A 240 4.48 -15.71 -2.48
C SER A 240 3.93 -15.65 -3.93
N GLU A 241 3.61 -16.81 -4.51
CA GLU A 241 3.02 -16.90 -5.84
C GLU A 241 1.63 -16.26 -5.91
N ILE A 242 0.79 -16.52 -4.90
CA ILE A 242 -0.56 -15.97 -4.81
C ILE A 242 -0.52 -14.44 -4.67
N THR A 243 0.24 -13.92 -3.71
CA THR A 243 0.29 -12.47 -3.45
C THR A 243 0.94 -11.71 -4.58
N THR A 244 1.97 -12.25 -5.23
CA THR A 244 2.56 -11.64 -6.43
C THR A 244 1.58 -11.64 -7.62
N ARG A 245 0.84 -12.72 -7.85
CA ARG A 245 -0.21 -12.75 -8.86
C ARG A 245 -1.33 -11.76 -8.56
N ASN A 246 -1.73 -11.62 -7.31
CA ASN A 246 -2.71 -10.64 -6.87
C ASN A 246 -2.22 -9.21 -7.13
N PHE A 247 -0.94 -8.93 -6.81
CA PHE A 247 -0.31 -7.64 -7.10
C PHE A 247 -0.37 -7.32 -8.60
N LEU A 248 0.05 -8.23 -9.47
CA LEU A 248 0.01 -8.05 -10.92
C LEU A 248 -1.43 -7.92 -11.47
N THR A 249 -2.39 -8.57 -10.83
CA THR A 249 -3.82 -8.44 -11.18
C THR A 249 -4.36 -7.06 -10.81
N LEU A 250 -4.00 -6.55 -9.64
CA LEU A 250 -4.42 -5.24 -9.17
C LEU A 250 -3.70 -4.13 -9.95
N PHE A 251 -2.38 -4.20 -10.01
CA PHE A 251 -1.49 -3.24 -10.65
C PHE A 251 -1.11 -3.70 -12.07
N GLY A 252 -2.10 -3.86 -12.93
CA GLY A 252 -1.92 -4.42 -14.27
C GLY A 252 -0.91 -3.71 -15.18
N LYS A 253 -0.46 -2.50 -14.82
CA LYS A 253 0.61 -1.76 -15.51
C LYS A 253 2.02 -2.20 -15.07
N ALA A 254 2.13 -3.06 -14.03
CA ALA A 254 3.40 -3.60 -13.51
C ALA A 254 3.90 -4.86 -14.26
N VAL A 255 3.30 -5.19 -15.41
CA VAL A 255 3.61 -6.38 -16.23
C VAL A 255 4.70 -6.08 -17.23
#